data_7a9a52748b31715ec6e0d24551b4596f
#
_entry.id   7a9a52748b31715ec6e0d24551b4596f
#
_cell.length_a   1.000
_cell.length_b   1.000
_cell.length_c   1.000
_cell.angle_alpha   90.00
_cell.angle_beta   90.00
_cell.angle_gamma   90.00
#
_symmetry.space_group_name_H-M   'P 1'
#
loop_
_entity.id
_entity.type
_entity.pdbx_description
1 polymer ?
#
loop_
_entity_poly.entity_id
_entity_poly.type
_entity_poly.pdbx_seq_one_letter_code
_entity_poly.pdbx_strand_id
1 'polypeptide(L)'
;MPFRAHKGYYGVDRVQEHSREEVIRDIRPVSSRFFGALLGQGGYAAAFCAALGLMAFEPATAFPVLPLLALLCLCRRVAVSRDILPMRVPQSWKGKDYGDMTPQGSFRRARGMFYIGNDLEANRELWISRDDILTHMLILGTTGSGKTETLVSLAFNYLAVGGGLLYVDPKAAPKLAVQLYTMCRIMGRDDDFLLLSYMVSRAGGPSGKSGLTRTPQHESNTQNPFAVGGANQLTQLLFSLMPGDDDSSGNAIFSSNAQTLISGLMFVLVEMRDRGEIPLSIDVIRRYLMDTEAITKLALRTDLPEKAVLALQAGLATVGWDKNLPLDRQPRAFGDQYGYARAYFGRALSLLVDNYGRIFMTTHGEVDAVDVITGRRIYVTLIPSMDKDPKELRSLGQICLSSVRNAC
;
A
#
# COMPACT_ATOMS: atom_id res chain seq x y z
N MET A 1 -24.47 -15.61 7.55
CA MET A 1 -25.38 -14.75 8.31
C MET A 1 -25.40 -13.40 7.62
N PRO A 2 -26.56 -12.78 7.36
CA PRO A 2 -26.59 -11.49 6.69
C PRO A 2 -25.95 -10.42 7.59
N PHE A 3 -25.14 -9.58 6.98
CA PHE A 3 -24.58 -8.37 7.61
C PHE A 3 -25.72 -7.60 8.29
N ARG A 4 -25.73 -7.55 9.61
CA ARG A 4 -26.60 -6.61 10.32
C ARG A 4 -25.91 -5.26 10.26
N ALA A 5 -26.33 -4.42 9.32
CA ALA A 5 -26.00 -3.01 9.36
C ALA A 5 -26.43 -2.46 10.72
N HIS A 6 -25.47 -2.02 11.52
CA HIS A 6 -25.78 -1.36 12.79
C HIS A 6 -26.59 -0.12 12.52
N LYS A 7 -27.86 -0.12 12.92
CA LYS A 7 -28.71 1.07 12.86
C LYS A 7 -28.09 2.16 13.76
N GLY A 8 -27.77 3.28 13.18
CA GLY A 8 -27.23 4.43 13.90
C GLY A 8 -25.76 4.73 13.65
N TYR A 9 -25.25 4.27 12.54
CA TYR A 9 -23.87 4.38 12.16
C TYR A 9 -23.58 5.71 11.43
N TYR A 10 -22.85 6.61 12.06
CA TYR A 10 -22.51 7.92 11.51
C TYR A 10 -21.04 8.27 11.75
N GLY A 11 -20.15 7.67 11.00
CA GLY A 11 -18.76 8.07 11.01
C GLY A 11 -17.76 6.91 10.96
N VAL A 12 -16.55 7.26 10.64
CA VAL A 12 -15.39 6.34 10.47
C VAL A 12 -15.12 5.54 11.73
N ASP A 13 -15.37 6.11 12.90
CA ASP A 13 -15.05 5.53 14.21
C ASP A 13 -15.83 4.26 14.52
N ARG A 14 -17.11 4.26 14.19
CA ARG A 14 -17.97 3.11 14.46
C ARG A 14 -17.85 2.01 13.41
N VAL A 15 -17.41 2.33 12.17
CA VAL A 15 -17.14 1.33 11.11
C VAL A 15 -15.92 0.49 11.45
N GLN A 16 -15.02 1.02 12.27
CA GLN A 16 -13.79 0.31 12.68
C GLN A 16 -13.98 -0.59 13.91
N GLU A 17 -15.09 -0.43 14.63
CA GLU A 17 -15.40 -1.23 15.82
C GLU A 17 -16.21 -2.49 15.47
N HIS A 18 -15.77 -3.26 14.50
CA HIS A 18 -16.37 -4.56 14.22
C HIS A 18 -15.92 -5.60 15.24
N SER A 19 -16.83 -6.51 15.59
CA SER A 19 -16.42 -7.67 16.38
C SER A 19 -15.50 -8.57 15.56
N ARG A 20 -14.55 -9.22 16.22
CA ARG A 20 -13.63 -10.18 15.58
C ARG A 20 -14.38 -11.24 14.75
N GLU A 21 -15.52 -11.70 15.26
CA GLU A 21 -16.32 -12.75 14.64
C GLU A 21 -17.01 -12.28 13.35
N GLU A 22 -17.26 -10.97 13.22
CA GLU A 22 -17.88 -10.38 12.03
C GLU A 22 -16.87 -10.16 10.89
N VAL A 23 -15.60 -9.93 11.24
CA VAL A 23 -14.55 -9.57 10.29
C VAL A 23 -13.75 -10.77 9.81
N ILE A 24 -13.49 -11.76 10.70
CA ILE A 24 -12.65 -12.91 10.36
C ILE A 24 -13.45 -13.94 9.56
N ARG A 25 -13.01 -14.17 8.33
CA ARG A 25 -13.54 -15.20 7.45
C ARG A 25 -12.81 -16.52 7.67
N ASP A 26 -13.56 -17.60 7.92
CA ASP A 26 -12.99 -18.93 7.99
C ASP A 26 -12.82 -19.53 6.60
N ILE A 27 -11.62 -19.49 6.08
CA ILE A 27 -11.23 -20.01 4.76
C ILE A 27 -10.83 -21.50 4.78
N ARG A 28 -10.88 -22.15 5.95
CA ARG A 28 -10.47 -23.55 6.07
C ARG A 28 -11.48 -24.49 5.39
N PRO A 29 -11.02 -25.59 4.82
CA PRO A 29 -11.90 -26.61 4.26
C PRO A 29 -12.82 -27.21 5.34
N VAL A 30 -13.98 -27.73 4.94
CA VAL A 30 -15.00 -28.25 5.87
C VAL A 30 -14.44 -29.32 6.79
N SER A 31 -13.57 -30.21 6.29
CA SER A 31 -12.89 -31.21 7.11
C SER A 31 -12.06 -30.59 8.24
N SER A 32 -11.29 -29.55 7.92
CA SER A 32 -10.49 -28.83 8.93
C SER A 32 -11.35 -28.09 9.95
N ARG A 33 -12.51 -27.58 9.56
CA ARG A 33 -13.48 -26.97 10.50
C ARG A 33 -14.07 -28.00 11.42
N PHE A 34 -14.43 -29.18 10.90
CA PHE A 34 -14.97 -30.27 11.69
C PHE A 34 -13.94 -30.76 12.73
N PHE A 35 -12.70 -31.04 12.30
CA PHE A 35 -11.64 -31.42 13.24
C PHE A 35 -11.29 -30.30 14.22
N GLY A 36 -11.33 -29.05 13.78
CA GLY A 36 -11.12 -27.89 14.66
C GLY A 36 -12.22 -27.75 15.72
N ALA A 37 -13.47 -28.00 15.36
CA ALA A 37 -14.59 -28.02 16.31
C ALA A 37 -14.49 -29.18 17.31
N LEU A 38 -14.13 -30.37 16.84
CA LEU A 38 -13.94 -31.57 17.68
C LEU A 38 -12.78 -31.41 18.67
N LEU A 39 -11.66 -30.82 18.21
CA LEU A 39 -10.48 -30.58 19.03
C LEU A 39 -10.57 -29.30 19.86
N GLY A 40 -11.56 -28.45 19.61
CA GLY A 40 -11.86 -27.27 20.44
C GLY A 40 -12.32 -27.63 21.85
N GLN A 41 -12.31 -26.63 22.77
CA GLN A 41 -12.64 -26.89 24.18
C GLN A 41 -14.01 -27.56 24.35
N GLY A 42 -15.06 -27.04 23.68
CA GLY A 42 -16.40 -27.58 23.81
C GLY A 42 -16.55 -28.96 23.17
N GLY A 43 -16.08 -29.14 21.93
CA GLY A 43 -16.16 -30.41 21.21
C GLY A 43 -15.37 -31.53 21.87
N TYR A 44 -14.17 -31.20 22.32
CA TYR A 44 -13.34 -32.14 23.08
C TYR A 44 -14.01 -32.58 24.40
N ALA A 45 -14.53 -31.63 25.18
CA ALA A 45 -15.23 -31.94 26.43
C ALA A 45 -16.47 -32.82 26.19
N ALA A 46 -17.25 -32.49 25.15
CA ALA A 46 -18.42 -33.29 24.77
C ALA A 46 -18.03 -34.72 24.38
N ALA A 47 -17.00 -34.89 23.52
CA ALA A 47 -16.50 -36.19 23.12
C ALA A 47 -15.96 -37.00 24.29
N PHE A 48 -15.27 -36.34 25.22
CA PHE A 48 -14.74 -36.97 26.43
C PHE A 48 -15.87 -37.44 27.37
N CYS A 49 -16.87 -36.60 27.62
CA CYS A 49 -18.04 -36.95 28.43
C CYS A 49 -18.86 -38.08 27.79
N ALA A 50 -19.05 -38.04 26.45
CA ALA A 50 -19.77 -39.10 25.73
C ALA A 50 -19.02 -40.43 25.84
N ALA A 51 -17.70 -40.45 25.71
CA ALA A 51 -16.88 -41.64 25.85
C ALA A 51 -16.93 -42.23 27.31
N LEU A 52 -16.87 -41.37 28.32
CA LEU A 52 -17.02 -41.78 29.71
C LEU A 52 -18.41 -42.37 29.99
N GLY A 53 -19.47 -41.73 29.45
CA GLY A 53 -20.84 -42.24 29.57
C GLY A 53 -21.01 -43.63 28.93
N LEU A 54 -20.41 -43.80 27.73
CA LEU A 54 -20.46 -45.09 27.02
C LEU A 54 -19.75 -46.21 27.79
N MET A 55 -18.58 -45.93 28.37
CA MET A 55 -17.83 -46.87 29.21
C MET A 55 -18.56 -47.20 30.53
N ALA A 56 -19.28 -46.23 31.08
CA ALA A 56 -20.09 -46.45 32.30
C ALA A 56 -21.33 -47.33 32.02
N PHE A 57 -21.93 -47.19 30.82
CA PHE A 57 -23.09 -47.98 30.44
C PHE A 57 -22.72 -49.41 30.02
N GLU A 58 -21.64 -49.58 29.29
CA GLU A 58 -21.16 -50.89 28.79
C GLU A 58 -19.63 -50.97 28.98
N PRO A 59 -19.15 -51.59 30.09
CA PRO A 59 -17.72 -51.66 30.42
C PRO A 59 -16.84 -52.33 29.36
N ALA A 60 -17.37 -53.22 28.58
CA ALA A 60 -16.65 -53.92 27.50
C ALA A 60 -16.16 -52.92 26.41
N THR A 61 -16.81 -51.78 26.29
CA THR A 61 -16.43 -50.72 25.33
C THR A 61 -15.15 -49.95 25.77
N ALA A 62 -14.69 -50.13 26.99
CA ALA A 62 -13.48 -49.46 27.49
C ALA A 62 -12.23 -49.83 26.67
N PHE A 63 -12.13 -51.08 26.19
CA PHE A 63 -10.98 -51.55 25.42
C PHE A 63 -10.75 -50.78 24.09
N PRO A 64 -11.74 -50.57 23.24
CA PRO A 64 -11.57 -49.75 22.04
C PRO A 64 -11.65 -48.24 22.28
N VAL A 65 -12.36 -47.75 23.30
CA VAL A 65 -12.57 -46.31 23.55
C VAL A 65 -11.36 -45.63 24.18
N LEU A 66 -10.63 -46.30 25.07
CA LEU A 66 -9.44 -45.74 25.71
C LEU A 66 -8.33 -45.33 24.71
N PRO A 67 -7.91 -46.20 23.76
CA PRO A 67 -6.92 -45.79 22.77
C PRO A 67 -7.41 -44.67 21.87
N LEU A 68 -8.72 -44.62 21.52
CA LEU A 68 -9.29 -43.50 20.74
C LEU A 68 -9.28 -42.21 21.55
N LEU A 69 -9.57 -42.22 22.84
CA LEU A 69 -9.44 -41.07 23.71
C LEU A 69 -7.99 -40.59 23.82
N ALA A 70 -7.05 -41.55 23.98
CA ALA A 70 -5.63 -41.22 24.04
C ALA A 70 -5.16 -40.55 22.74
N LEU A 71 -5.61 -41.07 21.58
CA LEU A 71 -5.35 -40.47 20.28
C LEU A 71 -5.96 -39.08 20.16
N LEU A 72 -7.21 -38.89 20.62
CA LEU A 72 -7.87 -37.58 20.60
C LEU A 72 -7.14 -36.57 21.50
N CYS A 73 -6.66 -36.99 22.68
CA CYS A 73 -5.84 -36.17 23.56
C CYS A 73 -4.51 -35.76 22.92
N LEU A 74 -3.86 -36.70 22.24
CA LEU A 74 -2.59 -36.43 21.52
C LEU A 74 -2.81 -35.46 20.36
N CYS A 75 -3.84 -35.68 19.54
CA CYS A 75 -4.21 -34.81 18.43
C CYS A 75 -4.54 -33.41 18.93
N ARG A 76 -5.27 -33.28 20.03
CA ARG A 76 -5.56 -31.98 20.63
C ARG A 76 -4.30 -31.28 21.09
N ARG A 77 -3.38 -32.00 21.78
CA ARG A 77 -2.12 -31.42 22.26
C ARG A 77 -1.28 -30.88 21.09
N VAL A 78 -1.22 -31.61 19.98
CA VAL A 78 -0.52 -31.18 18.76
C VAL A 78 -1.26 -30.01 18.09
N ALA A 79 -2.60 -30.01 18.05
CA ALA A 79 -3.38 -28.94 17.43
C ALA A 79 -3.31 -27.64 18.22
N VAL A 80 -3.36 -27.70 19.55
CA VAL A 80 -3.29 -26.51 20.44
C VAL A 80 -1.88 -25.92 20.47
N SER A 81 -0.83 -26.73 20.27
CA SER A 81 0.55 -26.24 20.22
C SER A 81 0.93 -25.54 18.91
N ARG A 82 0.05 -25.57 17.89
CA ARG A 82 0.25 -24.85 16.64
C ARG A 82 -0.42 -23.49 16.71
N ASP A 83 0.26 -22.52 17.28
CA ASP A 83 -0.06 -21.11 17.07
C ASP A 83 0.24 -20.77 15.60
N ILE A 84 -0.80 -20.78 14.79
CA ILE A 84 -0.69 -20.55 13.33
C ILE A 84 -0.30 -19.09 13.02
N LEU A 85 -0.65 -18.17 13.90
CA LEU A 85 -0.28 -16.75 13.80
C LEU A 85 0.18 -16.28 15.20
N PRO A 86 1.40 -15.76 15.35
CA PRO A 86 1.90 -15.23 16.63
C PRO A 86 1.26 -13.88 16.97
N MET A 87 0.08 -13.59 16.44
CA MET A 87 -0.56 -12.29 16.54
C MET A 87 -1.73 -12.36 17.51
N ARG A 88 -1.70 -11.50 18.51
CA ARG A 88 -2.81 -11.34 19.43
C ARG A 88 -3.83 -10.38 18.81
N VAL A 89 -5.05 -10.83 18.75
CA VAL A 89 -6.23 -10.00 18.50
C VAL A 89 -6.78 -9.59 19.87
N PRO A 90 -7.40 -8.43 20.01
CA PRO A 90 -8.13 -8.05 21.21
C PRO A 90 -9.02 -9.21 21.66
N GLN A 91 -8.62 -9.91 22.71
CA GLN A 91 -9.30 -11.16 23.11
C GLN A 91 -10.63 -10.91 23.75
N SER A 92 -10.79 -9.77 24.38
CA SER A 92 -12.08 -9.35 24.88
C SER A 92 -12.14 -7.84 25.00
N TRP A 93 -13.14 -7.26 24.42
CA TRP A 93 -13.59 -5.90 24.69
C TRP A 93 -13.98 -5.68 26.17
N LYS A 94 -13.82 -6.68 27.00
CA LYS A 94 -14.13 -6.71 28.44
C LYS A 94 -12.91 -6.59 29.33
N GLY A 95 -11.70 -6.67 28.80
CA GLY A 95 -10.45 -6.55 29.56
C GLY A 95 -10.22 -5.14 30.10
N LYS A 96 -9.31 -5.01 31.04
CA LYS A 96 -8.81 -3.74 31.54
C LYS A 96 -7.57 -3.34 30.74
N ASP A 97 -7.47 -2.08 30.38
CA ASP A 97 -6.27 -1.50 29.80
C ASP A 97 -5.34 -1.04 30.93
N TYR A 98 -4.22 -1.70 31.06
CA TYR A 98 -3.24 -1.39 32.10
C TYR A 98 -2.35 -0.20 31.73
N GLY A 99 -2.41 0.27 30.49
CA GLY A 99 -1.77 1.51 30.06
C GLY A 99 -2.63 2.75 30.29
N ASP A 100 -3.96 2.59 30.50
CA ASP A 100 -4.91 3.69 30.72
C ASP A 100 -5.44 3.66 32.15
N MET A 101 -4.82 4.47 33.00
CA MET A 101 -5.20 4.61 34.41
C MET A 101 -6.06 5.86 34.62
N THR A 102 -7.16 5.70 35.35
CA THR A 102 -7.97 6.86 35.77
C THR A 102 -7.24 7.68 36.83
N PRO A 103 -7.58 8.97 37.00
CA PRO A 103 -7.04 9.79 38.09
C PRO A 103 -7.24 9.19 39.51
N GLN A 104 -8.24 8.31 39.64
CA GLN A 104 -8.54 7.61 40.89
C GLN A 104 -7.75 6.30 41.07
N GLY A 105 -6.77 6.00 40.19
CA GLY A 105 -5.93 4.82 40.29
C GLY A 105 -6.58 3.51 39.84
N SER A 106 -7.75 3.55 39.21
CA SER A 106 -8.39 2.36 38.63
C SER A 106 -8.08 2.28 37.13
N PHE A 107 -7.91 1.06 36.60
CA PHE A 107 -7.69 0.84 35.19
C PHE A 107 -9.00 0.93 34.43
N ARG A 108 -8.99 1.69 33.32
CA ARG A 108 -10.15 1.78 32.43
C ARG A 108 -10.37 0.46 31.72
N ARG A 109 -11.60 0.27 31.27
CA ARG A 109 -11.92 -0.86 30.39
C ARG A 109 -11.11 -0.70 29.10
N ALA A 110 -10.47 -1.79 28.65
CA ALA A 110 -9.72 -1.78 27.40
C ALA A 110 -10.63 -1.36 26.25
N ARG A 111 -10.39 -0.16 25.77
CA ARG A 111 -10.91 0.38 24.51
C ARG A 111 -9.86 0.24 23.44
N GLY A 112 -8.70 -0.24 23.82
CA GLY A 112 -7.56 -0.41 22.97
C GLY A 112 -7.83 -1.45 21.89
N MET A 113 -7.64 -1.03 20.66
CA MET A 113 -7.74 -1.89 19.48
C MET A 113 -6.40 -2.46 19.07
N PHE A 114 -5.31 -1.87 19.57
CA PHE A 114 -3.96 -2.21 19.16
C PHE A 114 -3.15 -2.75 20.32
N TYR A 115 -2.74 -4.00 20.18
CA TYR A 115 -1.85 -4.64 21.13
C TYR A 115 -0.39 -4.28 20.84
N ILE A 116 0.29 -3.68 21.82
CA ILE A 116 1.71 -3.30 21.71
C ILE A 116 2.61 -4.41 22.24
N GLY A 117 2.25 -5.02 23.36
CA GLY A 117 3.07 -6.01 24.02
C GLY A 117 2.61 -6.25 25.46
N ASN A 118 3.44 -6.94 26.23
CA ASN A 118 3.23 -7.13 27.65
C ASN A 118 4.24 -6.30 28.44
N ASP A 119 3.80 -5.78 29.57
CA ASP A 119 4.68 -5.25 30.59
C ASP A 119 5.63 -6.34 31.11
N LEU A 120 6.92 -6.01 31.22
CA LEU A 120 7.96 -6.96 31.62
C LEU A 120 7.86 -7.40 33.05
N GLU A 121 7.39 -6.54 33.96
CA GLU A 121 7.33 -6.84 35.38
C GLU A 121 6.11 -7.67 35.75
N ALA A 122 4.94 -7.25 35.32
CA ALA A 122 3.66 -7.86 35.69
C ALA A 122 3.08 -8.78 34.63
N ASN A 123 3.74 -8.90 33.44
CA ASN A 123 3.27 -9.66 32.28
C ASN A 123 1.83 -9.30 31.88
N ARG A 124 1.47 -8.04 32.01
CA ARG A 124 0.14 -7.49 31.70
C ARG A 124 0.10 -6.98 30.28
N GLU A 125 -0.98 -7.25 29.58
CA GLU A 125 -1.16 -6.78 28.20
C GLU A 125 -1.31 -5.26 28.17
N LEU A 126 -0.57 -4.63 27.27
CA LEU A 126 -0.63 -3.19 26.98
C LEU A 126 -1.33 -2.97 25.65
N TRP A 127 -2.36 -2.18 25.70
CA TRP A 127 -3.18 -1.83 24.55
C TRP A 127 -3.18 -0.31 24.36
N ILE A 128 -3.12 0.14 23.12
CA ILE A 128 -3.32 1.54 22.77
C ILE A 128 -4.70 1.77 22.19
N SER A 129 -5.26 2.92 22.57
CA SER A 129 -6.55 3.37 22.04
C SER A 129 -6.39 3.91 20.62
N ARG A 130 -7.52 4.15 19.97
CA ARG A 130 -7.55 4.82 18.67
C ARG A 130 -6.96 6.23 18.74
N ASP A 131 -7.27 6.97 19.79
CA ASP A 131 -6.81 8.36 19.94
C ASP A 131 -5.28 8.42 20.05
N ASP A 132 -4.67 7.42 20.69
CA ASP A 132 -3.21 7.32 20.77
C ASP A 132 -2.58 7.06 19.39
N ILE A 133 -3.21 6.22 18.55
CA ILE A 133 -2.65 5.86 17.25
C ILE A 133 -2.85 6.94 16.18
N LEU A 134 -3.76 7.89 16.40
CA LEU A 134 -3.89 9.08 15.56
C LEU A 134 -2.70 10.03 15.68
N THR A 135 -1.90 9.87 16.74
CA THR A 135 -0.60 10.52 16.85
C THR A 135 0.48 9.71 16.14
N HIS A 136 1.61 10.34 15.81
CA HIS A 136 2.70 9.63 15.15
C HIS A 136 3.42 8.70 16.13
N MET A 137 3.77 7.50 15.66
CA MET A 137 4.55 6.52 16.42
C MET A 137 5.93 6.33 15.77
N LEU A 138 6.98 6.42 16.57
CA LEU A 138 8.35 6.12 16.17
C LEU A 138 8.81 4.82 16.83
N ILE A 139 9.16 3.81 16.03
CA ILE A 139 9.64 2.51 16.50
C ILE A 139 11.14 2.38 16.19
N LEU A 140 11.96 2.41 17.23
CA LEU A 140 13.41 2.28 17.12
C LEU A 140 13.87 0.91 17.61
N GLY A 141 14.97 0.42 17.01
CA GLY A 141 15.57 -0.84 17.44
C GLY A 141 16.66 -1.30 16.47
N THR A 142 17.55 -2.15 16.95
CA THR A 142 18.61 -2.79 16.17
C THR A 142 18.07 -3.88 15.23
N THR A 143 18.91 -4.44 14.38
CA THR A 143 18.54 -5.60 13.56
C THR A 143 18.21 -6.79 14.47
N GLY A 144 17.09 -7.47 14.20
CA GLY A 144 16.62 -8.59 15.01
C GLY A 144 15.79 -8.22 16.24
N SER A 145 15.58 -6.93 16.55
CA SER A 145 14.80 -6.47 17.72
C SER A 145 13.29 -6.65 17.59
N GLY A 146 12.78 -7.21 16.49
CA GLY A 146 11.35 -7.45 16.32
C GLY A 146 10.54 -6.29 15.73
N LYS A 147 11.18 -5.20 15.23
CA LYS A 147 10.45 -4.04 14.65
C LYS A 147 9.40 -4.42 13.61
N THR A 148 9.78 -5.28 12.66
CA THR A 148 8.88 -5.73 11.60
C THR A 148 7.72 -6.56 12.17
N GLU A 149 7.99 -7.41 13.14
CA GLU A 149 6.94 -8.23 13.79
C GLU A 149 5.96 -7.34 14.56
N THR A 150 6.44 -6.29 15.21
CA THR A 150 5.58 -5.29 15.88
C THR A 150 4.67 -4.59 14.86
N LEU A 151 5.23 -4.12 13.72
CA LEU A 151 4.44 -3.48 12.68
C LEU A 151 3.40 -4.43 12.07
N VAL A 152 3.77 -5.68 11.85
CA VAL A 152 2.87 -6.74 11.35
C VAL A 152 1.75 -7.02 12.35
N SER A 153 2.04 -7.05 13.65
CA SER A 153 1.04 -7.21 14.70
C SER A 153 0.06 -6.03 14.75
N LEU A 154 0.57 -4.80 14.66
CA LEU A 154 -0.27 -3.60 14.57
C LEU A 154 -1.15 -3.61 13.31
N ALA A 155 -0.57 -3.97 12.16
CA ALA A 155 -1.31 -4.12 10.91
C ALA A 155 -2.45 -5.13 11.04
N PHE A 156 -2.19 -6.29 11.67
CA PHE A 156 -3.22 -7.29 11.91
C PHE A 156 -4.36 -6.77 12.77
N ASN A 157 -4.05 -6.05 13.84
CA ASN A 157 -5.06 -5.43 14.70
C ASN A 157 -5.91 -4.41 13.92
N TYR A 158 -5.25 -3.60 13.06
CA TYR A 158 -5.93 -2.59 12.25
C TYR A 158 -6.87 -3.22 11.23
N LEU A 159 -6.42 -4.28 10.56
CA LEU A 159 -7.23 -5.05 9.64
C LEU A 159 -8.41 -5.74 10.34
N ALA A 160 -8.21 -6.23 11.57
CA ALA A 160 -9.23 -6.90 12.37
C ALA A 160 -10.39 -5.97 12.75
N VAL A 161 -10.18 -4.67 12.83
CA VAL A 161 -11.23 -3.67 13.09
C VAL A 161 -11.80 -3.03 11.80
N GLY A 162 -11.45 -3.58 10.63
CA GLY A 162 -11.96 -3.09 9.34
C GLY A 162 -11.26 -1.84 8.82
N GLY A 163 -10.09 -1.50 9.37
CA GLY A 163 -9.29 -0.37 8.91
C GLY A 163 -8.62 -0.60 7.55
N GLY A 164 -8.21 0.46 6.87
CA GLY A 164 -7.33 0.43 5.72
C GLY A 164 -5.86 0.49 6.15
N LEU A 165 -4.94 0.11 5.28
CA LEU A 165 -3.51 0.10 5.57
C LEU A 165 -2.71 0.57 4.35
N LEU A 166 -1.83 1.54 4.58
CA LEU A 166 -0.73 1.82 3.67
C LEU A 166 0.56 1.30 4.28
N TYR A 167 1.22 0.40 3.59
CA TYR A 167 2.50 -0.15 4.03
C TYR A 167 3.55 0.02 2.94
N VAL A 168 4.60 0.80 3.26
CA VAL A 168 5.75 1.00 2.36
C VAL A 168 6.94 0.26 2.94
N ASP A 169 7.41 -0.79 2.25
CA ASP A 169 8.56 -1.57 2.65
C ASP A 169 9.80 -1.25 1.78
N PRO A 170 10.78 -0.52 2.35
CA PRO A 170 12.01 -0.20 1.63
C PRO A 170 12.96 -1.39 1.45
N LYS A 171 12.68 -2.53 2.08
CA LYS A 171 13.46 -3.77 1.92
C LYS A 171 12.90 -4.69 0.84
N ALA A 172 11.70 -4.41 0.36
CA ALA A 172 10.96 -5.24 -0.58
C ALA A 172 10.92 -6.72 -0.18
N ALA A 173 10.62 -6.99 1.10
CA ALA A 173 10.59 -8.35 1.62
C ALA A 173 9.34 -9.10 1.13
N PRO A 174 9.46 -10.11 0.25
CA PRO A 174 8.29 -10.84 -0.26
C PRO A 174 7.49 -11.52 0.85
N LYS A 175 8.16 -11.97 1.92
CA LYS A 175 7.53 -12.58 3.08
C LYS A 175 6.48 -11.66 3.71
N LEU A 176 6.78 -10.36 3.81
CA LEU A 176 5.86 -9.39 4.39
C LEU A 176 4.57 -9.24 3.57
N ALA A 177 4.71 -9.09 2.24
CA ALA A 177 3.56 -8.98 1.35
C ALA A 177 2.67 -10.24 1.43
N VAL A 178 3.28 -11.43 1.47
CA VAL A 178 2.55 -12.70 1.63
C VAL A 178 1.84 -12.78 2.99
N GLN A 179 2.48 -12.32 4.07
CA GLN A 179 1.86 -12.28 5.39
C GLN A 179 0.64 -11.36 5.41
N LEU A 180 0.77 -10.13 4.89
CA LEU A 180 -0.34 -9.16 4.82
C LEU A 180 -1.48 -9.68 3.94
N TYR A 181 -1.16 -10.26 2.78
CA TYR A 181 -2.18 -10.88 1.92
C TYR A 181 -2.90 -12.04 2.63
N THR A 182 -2.17 -12.88 3.36
CA THR A 182 -2.77 -13.98 4.13
C THR A 182 -3.72 -13.47 5.19
N MET A 183 -3.36 -12.37 5.87
CA MET A 183 -4.25 -11.70 6.82
C MET A 183 -5.52 -11.19 6.16
N CYS A 184 -5.39 -10.52 5.01
CA CYS A 184 -6.53 -10.04 4.23
C CYS A 184 -7.47 -11.20 3.88
N ARG A 185 -6.94 -12.34 3.42
CA ARG A 185 -7.73 -13.54 3.13
C ARG A 185 -8.44 -14.10 4.36
N ILE A 186 -7.77 -14.16 5.51
CA ILE A 186 -8.38 -14.62 6.77
C ILE A 186 -9.56 -13.73 7.15
N MET A 187 -9.46 -12.44 6.88
CA MET A 187 -10.49 -11.45 7.17
C MET A 187 -11.53 -11.28 6.06
N GLY A 188 -11.41 -12.03 4.95
CA GLY A 188 -12.32 -11.94 3.81
C GLY A 188 -12.20 -10.64 3.02
N ARG A 189 -10.99 -10.05 3.00
CA ARG A 189 -10.67 -8.78 2.35
C ARG A 189 -9.59 -8.95 1.28
N ASP A 190 -9.56 -10.07 0.63
CA ASP A 190 -8.61 -10.40 -0.44
C ASP A 190 -8.73 -9.44 -1.64
N ASP A 191 -9.96 -8.99 -1.95
CA ASP A 191 -10.22 -8.03 -3.03
C ASP A 191 -9.77 -6.59 -2.70
N ASP A 192 -9.51 -6.30 -1.42
CA ASP A 192 -9.02 -5.01 -0.98
C ASP A 192 -7.49 -4.89 -1.05
N PHE A 193 -6.78 -6.00 -1.28
CA PHE A 193 -5.34 -6.04 -1.27
C PHE A 193 -4.75 -5.58 -2.61
N LEU A 194 -3.99 -4.49 -2.55
CA LEU A 194 -3.29 -3.89 -3.68
C LEU A 194 -1.78 -3.93 -3.44
N LEU A 195 -1.04 -4.54 -4.35
CA LEU A 195 0.40 -4.67 -4.28
C LEU A 195 1.08 -3.87 -5.37
N LEU A 196 1.92 -2.92 -5.01
CA LEU A 196 2.79 -2.20 -5.92
C LEU A 196 4.25 -2.62 -5.68
N SER A 197 4.80 -3.38 -6.62
CA SER A 197 6.16 -3.91 -6.51
C SER A 197 7.09 -3.28 -7.53
N TYR A 198 8.07 -2.51 -7.04
CA TYR A 198 9.14 -1.92 -7.85
C TYR A 198 10.34 -2.86 -8.04
N MET A 199 10.17 -4.14 -7.71
CA MET A 199 11.17 -5.15 -8.03
C MET A 199 11.21 -5.37 -9.54
N VAL A 200 12.30 -4.97 -10.18
CA VAL A 200 12.52 -5.25 -11.60
C VAL A 200 12.95 -6.71 -11.73
N SER A 201 12.10 -7.52 -12.33
CA SER A 201 12.52 -8.86 -12.74
C SER A 201 13.60 -8.71 -13.82
N ARG A 202 14.81 -9.20 -13.57
CA ARG A 202 15.77 -9.35 -14.65
C ARG A 202 15.18 -10.30 -15.68
N ALA A 203 14.60 -9.75 -16.73
CA ALA A 203 14.24 -10.50 -17.93
C ALA A 203 15.54 -11.01 -18.52
N GLY A 204 15.85 -12.30 -18.36
CA GLY A 204 17.06 -12.88 -18.94
C GLY A 204 17.69 -14.06 -18.22
N GLY A 205 17.08 -14.56 -17.14
CA GLY A 205 17.44 -15.89 -16.65
C GLY A 205 16.93 -16.96 -17.62
N PRO A 206 17.72 -18.00 -17.95
CA PRO A 206 17.24 -19.08 -18.81
C PRO A 206 15.95 -19.63 -18.18
N SER A 207 14.90 -19.72 -19.00
CA SER A 207 13.62 -20.33 -18.66
C SER A 207 13.86 -21.75 -18.16
N GLY A 208 14.14 -21.89 -16.87
CA GLY A 208 14.22 -23.17 -16.19
C GLY A 208 12.81 -23.71 -16.12
N LYS A 209 12.60 -24.83 -16.79
CA LYS A 209 11.40 -25.66 -16.73
C LYS A 209 11.14 -26.10 -15.29
N SER A 210 10.54 -25.25 -14.49
CA SER A 210 9.98 -25.62 -13.19
C SER A 210 8.66 -24.89 -13.04
N GLY A 211 7.57 -25.57 -13.43
CA GLY A 211 6.21 -25.06 -13.42
C GLY A 211 5.59 -24.92 -12.04
N LEU A 212 6.35 -24.64 -10.98
CA LEU A 212 5.86 -24.63 -9.60
C LEU A 212 6.25 -23.40 -8.78
N THR A 213 6.96 -22.43 -9.35
CA THR A 213 7.27 -21.18 -8.65
C THR A 213 6.81 -19.99 -9.49
N ARG A 214 5.51 -19.72 -9.53
CA ARG A 214 5.03 -18.34 -9.67
C ARG A 214 5.42 -17.63 -8.38
N THR A 215 6.64 -17.10 -8.37
CA THR A 215 7.05 -16.19 -7.31
C THR A 215 6.20 -14.92 -7.43
N PRO A 216 5.70 -14.36 -6.32
CA PRO A 216 4.94 -13.11 -6.31
C PRO A 216 5.66 -11.91 -6.94
N GLN A 217 6.91 -12.07 -7.31
CA GLN A 217 7.77 -11.07 -7.96
C GLN A 217 7.25 -10.54 -9.31
N HIS A 218 6.26 -11.21 -9.91
CA HIS A 218 5.69 -10.80 -11.20
C HIS A 218 4.30 -10.17 -11.09
N GLU A 219 3.75 -10.08 -9.91
CA GLU A 219 2.39 -9.59 -9.70
C GLU A 219 2.47 -8.22 -9.01
N SER A 220 2.54 -7.17 -9.81
CA SER A 220 2.34 -5.80 -9.35
C SER A 220 1.08 -5.27 -9.99
N ASN A 221 0.25 -4.61 -9.19
CA ASN A 221 -0.80 -3.76 -9.72
C ASN A 221 -0.20 -2.59 -10.48
N THR A 222 -1.00 -1.97 -11.33
CA THR A 222 -0.64 -0.79 -12.10
C THR A 222 -1.11 0.47 -11.40
N GLN A 223 -0.37 1.57 -11.55
CA GLN A 223 -0.70 2.87 -10.99
C GLN A 223 -0.44 3.98 -11.98
N ASN A 224 -1.37 4.92 -12.09
CA ASN A 224 -1.12 6.17 -12.79
C ASN A 224 -1.05 7.34 -11.78
N PRO A 225 0.16 7.80 -11.42
CA PRO A 225 0.31 8.86 -10.42
C PRO A 225 -0.13 10.23 -10.93
N PHE A 226 -0.44 10.36 -12.24
CA PHE A 226 -0.90 11.59 -12.89
C PHE A 226 -2.41 11.63 -13.15
N ALA A 227 -3.13 10.57 -12.79
CA ALA A 227 -4.58 10.49 -12.99
C ALA A 227 -5.33 11.53 -12.16
N VAL A 228 -4.85 11.82 -10.95
CA VAL A 228 -5.49 12.73 -9.99
C VAL A 228 -4.49 13.78 -9.52
N GLY A 229 -4.98 14.98 -9.19
CA GLY A 229 -4.16 16.08 -8.69
C GLY A 229 -4.15 17.29 -9.62
N GLY A 230 -3.91 18.45 -9.03
CA GLY A 230 -3.81 19.73 -9.79
C GLY A 230 -2.44 19.89 -10.47
N ALA A 231 -2.36 20.82 -11.45
CA ALA A 231 -1.15 21.05 -12.23
C ALA A 231 0.10 21.31 -11.37
N ASN A 232 -0.01 22.11 -10.30
CA ASN A 232 1.11 22.40 -9.42
C ASN A 232 1.58 21.16 -8.64
N GLN A 233 0.65 20.33 -8.15
CA GLN A 233 0.98 19.12 -7.41
C GLN A 233 1.69 18.10 -8.31
N LEU A 234 1.18 17.90 -9.52
CA LEU A 234 1.77 16.97 -10.50
C LEU A 234 3.09 17.49 -11.04
N THR A 235 3.26 18.82 -11.18
CA THR A 235 4.54 19.44 -11.52
C THR A 235 5.58 19.19 -10.42
N GLN A 236 5.22 19.38 -9.15
CA GLN A 236 6.10 19.05 -8.02
C GLN A 236 6.45 17.57 -7.96
N LEU A 237 5.50 16.70 -8.27
CA LEU A 237 5.78 15.26 -8.40
C LEU A 237 6.85 15.01 -9.46
N LEU A 238 6.72 15.60 -10.66
CA LEU A 238 7.74 15.47 -11.70
C LEU A 238 9.10 16.01 -11.25
N PHE A 239 9.16 17.15 -10.59
CA PHE A 239 10.42 17.71 -10.08
C PHE A 239 11.07 16.81 -9.04
N SER A 240 10.26 16.16 -8.20
CA SER A 240 10.77 15.22 -7.21
C SER A 240 11.44 13.98 -7.82
N LEU A 241 11.16 13.68 -9.10
CA LEU A 241 11.75 12.57 -9.84
C LEU A 241 13.07 12.93 -10.52
N MET A 242 13.38 14.24 -10.58
CA MET A 242 14.61 14.70 -11.20
C MET A 242 15.82 14.39 -10.31
N PRO A 243 16.97 14.04 -10.89
CA PRO A 243 18.21 14.01 -10.13
C PRO A 243 18.43 15.39 -9.54
N GLY A 244 18.69 15.46 -8.24
CA GLY A 244 19.03 16.73 -7.60
C GLY A 244 20.18 17.39 -8.35
N ASP A 245 20.08 18.69 -8.58
CA ASP A 245 21.17 19.44 -9.17
C ASP A 245 22.40 19.27 -8.27
N ASP A 246 23.41 18.57 -8.75
CA ASP A 246 24.75 18.72 -8.18
C ASP A 246 25.13 20.18 -8.42
N ASP A 247 25.46 20.91 -7.35
CA ASP A 247 25.71 22.36 -7.27
C ASP A 247 26.79 22.93 -8.22
N SER A 248 26.92 22.41 -9.42
CA SER A 248 27.74 23.00 -10.48
C SER A 248 26.98 24.19 -11.07
N SER A 249 27.37 25.37 -10.67
CA SER A 249 26.77 26.68 -10.98
C SER A 249 26.50 27.00 -12.46
N GLY A 250 26.88 26.15 -13.40
CA GLY A 250 26.61 26.30 -14.83
C GLY A 250 25.28 25.72 -15.30
N ASN A 251 24.72 24.74 -14.60
CA ASN A 251 23.51 24.03 -15.02
C ASN A 251 22.21 24.60 -14.42
N ALA A 252 22.30 25.48 -13.41
CA ALA A 252 21.14 25.96 -12.69
C ALA A 252 20.16 26.77 -13.56
N ILE A 253 20.64 27.51 -14.53
CA ILE A 253 19.80 28.30 -15.47
C ILE A 253 19.04 27.35 -16.41
N PHE A 254 19.70 26.32 -16.92
CA PHE A 254 19.06 25.35 -17.83
C PHE A 254 18.02 24.50 -17.12
N SER A 255 18.29 24.08 -15.90
CA SER A 255 17.32 23.35 -15.10
C SER A 255 16.11 24.23 -14.73
N SER A 256 16.33 25.50 -14.39
CA SER A 256 15.24 26.46 -14.12
C SER A 256 14.35 26.70 -15.35
N ASN A 257 14.95 26.90 -16.53
CA ASN A 257 14.21 27.07 -17.78
C ASN A 257 13.40 25.79 -18.14
N ALA A 258 14.02 24.62 -17.96
CA ALA A 258 13.37 23.36 -18.18
C ALA A 258 12.19 23.13 -17.19
N GLN A 259 12.37 23.51 -15.93
CA GLN A 259 11.31 23.46 -14.92
C GLN A 259 10.14 24.39 -15.26
N THR A 260 10.42 25.59 -15.73
CA THR A 260 9.40 26.55 -16.15
C THR A 260 8.62 26.04 -17.35
N LEU A 261 9.30 25.45 -18.34
CA LEU A 261 8.68 24.85 -19.52
C LEU A 261 7.73 23.69 -19.13
N ILE A 262 8.20 22.75 -18.32
CA ILE A 262 7.38 21.60 -17.92
C ILE A 262 6.19 22.02 -17.02
N SER A 263 6.39 23.03 -16.18
CA SER A 263 5.31 23.61 -15.39
C SER A 263 4.21 24.15 -16.29
N GLY A 264 4.57 24.94 -17.30
CA GLY A 264 3.61 25.44 -18.29
C GLY A 264 2.91 24.32 -19.08
N LEU A 265 3.64 23.29 -19.49
CA LEU A 265 3.08 22.14 -20.17
C LEU A 265 2.06 21.41 -19.28
N MET A 266 2.38 21.21 -17.99
CA MET A 266 1.49 20.52 -17.06
C MET A 266 0.18 21.26 -16.83
N PHE A 267 0.15 22.59 -16.83
CA PHE A 267 -1.09 23.36 -16.75
C PHE A 267 -2.04 23.03 -17.91
N VAL A 268 -1.51 22.91 -19.12
CA VAL A 268 -2.29 22.57 -20.31
C VAL A 268 -2.74 21.11 -20.30
N LEU A 269 -1.82 20.19 -19.99
CA LEU A 269 -2.13 18.76 -20.00
C LEU A 269 -3.14 18.36 -18.92
N VAL A 270 -3.08 18.98 -17.75
CA VAL A 270 -4.06 18.75 -16.68
C VAL A 270 -5.42 19.28 -17.08
N GLU A 271 -5.50 20.44 -17.69
CA GLU A 271 -6.76 20.98 -18.22
C GLU A 271 -7.38 20.06 -19.28
N MET A 272 -6.56 19.53 -20.20
CA MET A 272 -7.03 18.58 -21.21
C MET A 272 -7.49 17.25 -20.59
N ARG A 273 -6.83 16.81 -19.53
CA ARG A 273 -7.28 15.63 -18.75
C ARG A 273 -8.64 15.89 -18.11
N ASP A 274 -8.78 17.02 -17.44
CA ASP A 274 -10.01 17.37 -16.69
C ASP A 274 -11.21 17.57 -17.63
N ARG A 275 -10.96 17.95 -18.87
CA ARG A 275 -11.95 17.96 -19.94
C ARG A 275 -12.21 16.59 -20.58
N GLY A 276 -11.45 15.57 -20.22
CA GLY A 276 -11.56 14.24 -20.81
C GLY A 276 -11.00 14.13 -22.23
N GLU A 277 -10.21 15.11 -22.71
CA GLU A 277 -9.61 15.09 -24.06
C GLU A 277 -8.48 14.06 -24.14
N ILE A 278 -7.71 13.92 -23.07
CA ILE A 278 -6.59 12.96 -22.97
C ILE A 278 -6.56 12.27 -21.63
N PRO A 279 -6.20 10.99 -21.56
CA PRO A 279 -5.81 10.36 -20.31
C PRO A 279 -4.37 10.78 -19.98
N LEU A 280 -4.16 11.57 -18.94
CA LEU A 280 -2.82 12.03 -18.57
C LEU A 280 -2.02 10.90 -17.94
N SER A 281 -0.89 10.55 -18.53
CA SER A 281 0.07 9.54 -18.07
C SER A 281 1.51 9.97 -18.32
N ILE A 282 2.48 9.26 -17.76
CA ILE A 282 3.91 9.53 -18.00
C ILE A 282 4.24 9.51 -19.50
N ASP A 283 3.67 8.56 -20.26
CA ASP A 283 3.91 8.45 -21.68
C ASP A 283 3.34 9.66 -22.46
N VAL A 284 2.18 10.15 -22.07
CA VAL A 284 1.57 11.34 -22.66
C VAL A 284 2.45 12.57 -22.40
N ILE A 285 2.92 12.76 -21.16
CA ILE A 285 3.82 13.87 -20.81
C ILE A 285 5.10 13.78 -21.63
N ARG A 286 5.72 12.58 -21.70
CA ARG A 286 6.93 12.34 -22.48
C ARG A 286 6.69 12.66 -23.95
N ARG A 287 5.62 12.19 -24.56
CA ARG A 287 5.29 12.41 -25.95
C ARG A 287 5.18 13.90 -26.30
N TYR A 288 4.44 14.67 -25.51
CA TYR A 288 4.32 16.12 -25.76
C TYR A 288 5.64 16.86 -25.54
N LEU A 289 6.45 16.45 -24.57
CA LEU A 289 7.75 17.06 -24.32
C LEU A 289 8.77 16.73 -25.42
N MET A 290 8.70 15.53 -26.01
CA MET A 290 9.63 15.12 -27.08
C MET A 290 9.25 15.67 -28.46
N ASP A 291 7.99 16.02 -28.66
CA ASP A 291 7.48 16.54 -29.92
C ASP A 291 7.33 18.07 -29.88
N THR A 292 8.30 18.77 -30.51
CA THR A 292 8.33 20.23 -30.57
C THR A 292 7.12 20.81 -31.31
N GLU A 293 6.63 20.10 -32.31
CA GLU A 293 5.45 20.56 -33.09
C GLU A 293 4.18 20.42 -32.24
N ALA A 294 4.03 19.30 -31.53
CA ALA A 294 2.87 19.07 -30.66
C ALA A 294 2.79 20.10 -29.52
N ILE A 295 3.90 20.40 -28.83
CA ILE A 295 3.88 21.36 -27.74
C ILE A 295 3.64 22.79 -28.18
N THR A 296 4.19 23.20 -29.35
CA THR A 296 3.95 24.54 -29.90
C THR A 296 2.51 24.69 -30.41
N LYS A 297 1.90 23.66 -30.98
CA LYS A 297 0.47 23.64 -31.31
C LYS A 297 -0.41 23.80 -30.05
N LEU A 298 -0.07 23.16 -28.94
CA LEU A 298 -0.80 23.37 -27.68
C LEU A 298 -0.74 24.83 -27.21
N ALA A 299 0.41 25.48 -27.32
CA ALA A 299 0.60 26.88 -26.95
C ALA A 299 -0.21 27.89 -27.84
N LEU A 300 -0.72 27.44 -28.95
CA LEU A 300 -1.53 28.24 -29.88
C LEU A 300 -3.04 27.91 -29.81
N ARG A 301 -3.43 26.98 -28.95
CA ARG A 301 -4.86 26.64 -28.74
C ARG A 301 -5.63 27.81 -28.13
N THR A 302 -6.80 28.09 -28.68
CA THR A 302 -7.68 29.18 -28.20
C THR A 302 -8.91 28.70 -27.41
N ASP A 303 -9.14 27.39 -27.42
CA ASP A 303 -10.27 26.74 -26.76
C ASP A 303 -9.96 26.34 -25.32
N LEU A 304 -8.69 26.43 -24.90
CA LEU A 304 -8.25 26.18 -23.54
C LEU A 304 -8.28 27.46 -22.67
N PRO A 305 -8.33 27.34 -21.33
CA PRO A 305 -8.27 28.49 -20.46
C PRO A 305 -7.01 29.32 -20.72
N GLU A 306 -7.19 30.63 -20.85
CA GLU A 306 -6.11 31.58 -21.17
C GLU A 306 -4.92 31.42 -20.18
N LYS A 307 -5.22 31.23 -18.90
CA LYS A 307 -4.17 31.03 -17.87
C LYS A 307 -3.26 29.85 -18.16
N ALA A 308 -3.82 28.73 -18.62
CA ALA A 308 -3.02 27.53 -18.94
C ALA A 308 -2.16 27.76 -20.20
N VAL A 309 -2.76 28.35 -21.22
CA VAL A 309 -2.06 28.66 -22.47
C VAL A 309 -0.95 29.67 -22.23
N LEU A 310 -1.20 30.75 -21.48
CA LEU A 310 -0.19 31.75 -21.12
C LEU A 310 0.97 31.15 -20.31
N ALA A 311 0.68 30.23 -19.38
CA ALA A 311 1.72 29.54 -18.64
C ALA A 311 2.63 28.72 -19.57
N LEU A 312 2.07 28.02 -20.56
CA LEU A 312 2.86 27.27 -21.53
C LEU A 312 3.64 28.20 -22.44
N GLN A 313 3.03 29.30 -22.94
CA GLN A 313 3.71 30.30 -23.74
C GLN A 313 4.89 30.93 -23.00
N ALA A 314 4.70 31.28 -21.72
CA ALA A 314 5.78 31.78 -20.86
C ALA A 314 6.92 30.75 -20.71
N GLY A 315 6.60 29.48 -20.49
CA GLY A 315 7.58 28.39 -20.45
C GLY A 315 8.33 28.19 -21.76
N LEU A 316 7.67 28.27 -22.88
CA LEU A 316 8.30 28.20 -24.20
C LEU A 316 9.16 29.45 -24.51
N ALA A 317 8.73 30.62 -24.07
CA ALA A 317 9.52 31.85 -24.21
C ALA A 317 10.86 31.78 -23.46
N THR A 318 10.92 31.13 -22.28
CA THR A 318 12.19 30.94 -21.51
C THR A 318 13.24 30.14 -22.31
N VAL A 319 12.78 29.27 -23.20
CA VAL A 319 13.65 28.49 -24.09
C VAL A 319 13.81 29.12 -25.48
N GLY A 320 13.36 30.38 -25.66
CA GLY A 320 13.57 31.18 -26.87
C GLY A 320 12.54 31.00 -28.00
N TRP A 321 11.36 30.43 -27.67
CA TRP A 321 10.27 30.35 -28.64
C TRP A 321 9.57 31.70 -28.87
N ASP A 322 9.36 32.04 -30.12
CA ASP A 322 8.56 33.22 -30.52
C ASP A 322 7.22 32.78 -31.13
N LYS A 323 6.11 33.18 -30.51
CA LYS A 323 4.78 32.79 -30.93
C LYS A 323 4.36 33.38 -32.31
N ASN A 324 5.02 34.43 -32.74
CA ASN A 324 4.69 35.13 -34.00
C ASN A 324 5.41 34.52 -35.20
N LEU A 325 6.35 33.62 -34.95
CA LEU A 325 7.12 32.96 -35.98
C LEU A 325 6.68 31.51 -36.17
N PRO A 326 6.55 31.03 -37.41
CA PRO A 326 6.30 29.62 -37.67
C PRO A 326 7.50 28.77 -37.24
N LEU A 327 7.26 27.48 -36.99
CA LEU A 327 8.26 26.56 -36.38
C LEU A 327 9.57 26.47 -37.20
N ASP A 328 9.48 26.55 -38.52
CA ASP A 328 10.60 26.51 -39.45
C ASP A 328 11.47 27.78 -39.43
N ARG A 329 10.97 28.88 -38.89
CA ARG A 329 11.65 30.19 -38.82
C ARG A 329 12.00 30.59 -37.38
N GLN A 330 11.88 29.68 -36.43
CA GLN A 330 12.24 29.94 -35.05
C GLN A 330 13.75 30.23 -34.89
N PRO A 331 14.16 31.05 -33.90
CA PRO A 331 15.56 31.29 -33.62
C PRO A 331 16.32 30.00 -33.36
N ARG A 332 17.56 29.88 -33.81
CA ARG A 332 18.42 28.72 -33.52
C ARG A 332 18.56 28.43 -32.03
N ALA A 333 18.59 29.51 -31.22
CA ALA A 333 18.63 29.40 -29.75
C ALA A 333 17.46 28.60 -29.18
N PHE A 334 16.26 28.65 -29.82
CA PHE A 334 15.12 27.83 -29.40
C PHE A 334 15.42 26.34 -29.51
N GLY A 335 15.97 25.91 -30.66
CA GLY A 335 16.30 24.49 -30.87
C GLY A 335 17.31 23.96 -29.86
N ASP A 336 18.34 24.75 -29.55
CA ASP A 336 19.39 24.39 -28.59
C ASP A 336 18.85 24.37 -27.17
N GLN A 337 18.14 25.40 -26.73
CA GLN A 337 17.59 25.50 -25.35
C GLN A 337 16.48 24.48 -25.11
N TYR A 338 15.59 24.27 -26.07
CA TYR A 338 14.57 23.23 -25.98
C TYR A 338 15.20 21.83 -25.96
N GLY A 339 16.27 21.62 -26.71
CA GLY A 339 17.07 20.40 -26.69
C GLY A 339 17.61 20.07 -25.28
N TYR A 340 18.12 21.07 -24.57
CA TYR A 340 18.55 20.90 -23.18
C TYR A 340 17.40 20.55 -22.23
N ALA A 341 16.27 21.25 -22.30
CA ALA A 341 15.09 20.95 -21.50
C ALA A 341 14.56 19.52 -21.75
N ARG A 342 14.53 19.12 -23.02
CA ARG A 342 14.14 17.78 -23.45
C ARG A 342 15.10 16.72 -22.92
N ALA A 343 16.40 16.95 -22.94
CA ALA A 343 17.41 16.03 -22.41
C ALA A 343 17.31 15.91 -20.88
N TYR A 344 17.06 17.03 -20.20
CA TYR A 344 16.95 17.06 -18.73
C TYR A 344 15.79 16.18 -18.23
N PHE A 345 14.58 16.37 -18.76
CA PHE A 345 13.42 15.58 -18.36
C PHE A 345 13.35 14.21 -19.03
N GLY A 346 13.82 14.12 -20.28
CA GLY A 346 13.73 12.90 -21.06
C GLY A 346 14.41 11.73 -20.39
N ARG A 347 15.55 11.96 -19.78
CA ARG A 347 16.28 10.91 -19.06
C ARG A 347 15.49 10.34 -17.88
N ALA A 348 14.87 11.20 -17.07
CA ALA A 348 14.10 10.76 -15.91
C ALA A 348 12.78 10.08 -16.31
N LEU A 349 12.08 10.63 -17.30
CA LEU A 349 10.85 10.04 -17.82
C LEU A 349 11.13 8.70 -18.51
N SER A 350 12.23 8.58 -19.27
CA SER A 350 12.62 7.32 -19.90
C SER A 350 12.97 6.26 -18.86
N LEU A 351 13.67 6.62 -17.79
CA LEU A 351 13.96 5.68 -16.71
C LEU A 351 12.69 5.09 -16.09
N LEU A 352 11.68 5.94 -15.85
CA LEU A 352 10.39 5.48 -15.33
C LEU A 352 9.64 4.60 -16.34
N VAL A 353 9.66 4.96 -17.61
CA VAL A 353 8.99 4.19 -18.68
C VAL A 353 9.73 2.87 -18.93
N ASP A 354 11.04 2.90 -19.05
CA ASP A 354 11.84 1.73 -19.43
C ASP A 354 11.96 0.71 -18.29
N ASN A 355 12.14 1.19 -17.04
CA ASN A 355 12.28 0.30 -15.89
C ASN A 355 10.93 -0.07 -15.25
N TYR A 356 9.97 0.85 -15.25
CA TYR A 356 8.71 0.72 -14.53
C TYR A 356 7.48 0.89 -15.42
N GLY A 357 7.66 0.79 -16.75
CA GLY A 357 6.58 0.92 -17.71
C GLY A 357 5.40 -0.01 -17.41
N ARG A 358 5.69 -1.22 -16.93
CA ARG A 358 4.64 -2.17 -16.52
C ARG A 358 3.72 -1.59 -15.43
N ILE A 359 4.24 -0.75 -14.55
CA ILE A 359 3.48 -0.13 -13.47
C ILE A 359 2.82 1.16 -13.94
N PHE A 360 3.56 2.02 -14.67
CA PHE A 360 3.18 3.40 -14.94
C PHE A 360 2.64 3.68 -16.35
N MET A 361 2.86 2.79 -17.31
CA MET A 361 2.33 2.95 -18.68
C MET A 361 0.87 2.51 -18.76
N THR A 362 0.04 3.08 -17.93
CA THR A 362 -1.41 2.85 -17.95
C THR A 362 -2.13 4.18 -17.92
N THR A 363 -3.25 4.22 -18.60
CA THR A 363 -4.15 5.39 -18.58
C THR A 363 -4.99 5.39 -17.30
N HIS A 364 -5.45 4.22 -16.90
CA HIS A 364 -6.20 3.99 -15.68
C HIS A 364 -5.46 2.91 -14.87
N GLY A 365 -4.85 3.31 -13.76
CA GLY A 365 -4.19 2.36 -12.88
C GLY A 365 -5.21 1.55 -12.08
N GLU A 366 -4.86 0.30 -11.75
CA GLU A 366 -5.64 -0.52 -10.81
C GLU A 366 -5.61 0.06 -9.40
N VAL A 367 -4.52 0.76 -9.06
CA VAL A 367 -4.38 1.50 -7.80
C VAL A 367 -4.85 2.93 -8.02
N ASP A 368 -6.04 3.23 -7.55
CA ASP A 368 -6.53 4.58 -7.40
C ASP A 368 -6.31 5.05 -5.96
N ALA A 369 -5.53 6.11 -5.79
CA ALA A 369 -5.18 6.63 -4.47
C ALA A 369 -6.42 7.15 -3.69
N VAL A 370 -7.44 7.68 -4.38
CA VAL A 370 -8.69 8.10 -3.77
C VAL A 370 -9.47 6.89 -3.25
N ASP A 371 -9.58 5.82 -4.06
CA ASP A 371 -10.24 4.58 -3.64
C ASP A 371 -9.47 3.88 -2.50
N VAL A 372 -8.14 3.91 -2.53
CA VAL A 372 -7.32 3.37 -1.43
C VAL A 372 -7.69 4.00 -0.08
N ILE A 373 -7.90 5.33 -0.05
CA ILE A 373 -8.21 6.04 1.17
C ILE A 373 -9.69 5.86 1.54
N THR A 374 -10.60 6.16 0.62
CA THR A 374 -12.05 6.14 0.87
C THR A 374 -12.59 4.72 1.03
N GLY A 375 -12.09 3.78 0.24
CA GLY A 375 -12.42 2.36 0.28
C GLY A 375 -11.69 1.59 1.39
N ARG A 376 -10.78 2.24 2.14
CA ARG A 376 -9.96 1.60 3.19
C ARG A 376 -9.23 0.36 2.68
N ARG A 377 -8.67 0.46 1.47
CA ARG A 377 -7.92 -0.63 0.86
C ARG A 377 -6.62 -0.92 1.61
N ILE A 378 -6.07 -2.07 1.37
CA ILE A 378 -4.77 -2.48 1.89
C ILE A 378 -3.74 -2.32 0.79
N TYR A 379 -3.03 -1.20 0.83
CA TYR A 379 -2.05 -0.84 -0.18
C TYR A 379 -0.64 -1.10 0.32
N VAL A 380 0.05 -2.04 -0.33
CA VAL A 380 1.41 -2.46 0.02
C VAL A 380 2.36 -2.09 -1.11
N THR A 381 3.40 -1.34 -0.77
CA THR A 381 4.44 -0.95 -1.72
C THR A 381 5.77 -1.55 -1.33
N LEU A 382 6.39 -2.27 -2.27
CA LEU A 382 7.71 -2.88 -2.11
C LEU A 382 8.74 -2.10 -2.92
N ILE A 383 9.70 -1.46 -2.23
CA ILE A 383 10.76 -0.64 -2.85
C ILE A 383 12.10 -1.32 -2.59
N PRO A 384 12.78 -1.93 -3.59
CA PRO A 384 13.98 -2.74 -3.39
C PRO A 384 15.22 -1.86 -3.16
N SER A 385 15.48 -1.48 -1.92
CA SER A 385 16.59 -0.58 -1.56
C SER A 385 17.99 -1.20 -1.78
N MET A 386 18.07 -2.52 -1.82
CA MET A 386 19.35 -3.22 -2.00
C MET A 386 19.83 -3.23 -3.47
N ASP A 387 18.90 -3.07 -4.42
CA ASP A 387 19.17 -3.23 -5.85
C ASP A 387 19.18 -1.89 -6.61
N LYS A 388 18.95 -0.78 -5.91
CA LYS A 388 18.68 0.53 -6.51
C LYS A 388 19.60 1.63 -6.01
N ASP A 389 19.86 2.59 -6.89
CA ASP A 389 20.55 3.82 -6.49
C ASP A 389 19.71 4.61 -5.46
N PRO A 390 20.33 5.21 -4.44
CA PRO A 390 19.63 6.05 -3.44
C PRO A 390 18.77 7.15 -4.05
N LYS A 391 19.15 7.74 -5.18
CA LYS A 391 18.35 8.75 -5.89
C LYS A 391 17.07 8.15 -6.47
N GLU A 392 17.17 6.98 -7.10
CA GLU A 392 16.01 6.25 -7.65
C GLU A 392 15.04 5.82 -6.54
N LEU A 393 15.56 5.33 -5.42
CA LEU A 393 14.76 4.97 -4.24
C LEU A 393 13.96 6.16 -3.69
N ARG A 394 14.62 7.30 -3.58
CA ARG A 394 13.98 8.53 -3.12
C ARG A 394 12.84 8.92 -4.05
N SER A 395 13.07 8.86 -5.36
CA SER A 395 12.05 9.18 -6.37
C SER A 395 10.84 8.25 -6.28
N LEU A 396 11.05 6.94 -6.17
CA LEU A 396 9.96 5.96 -6.04
C LEU A 396 9.18 6.16 -4.74
N GLY A 397 9.86 6.40 -3.62
CA GLY A 397 9.22 6.72 -2.34
C GLY A 397 8.39 8.01 -2.41
N GLN A 398 8.88 9.02 -3.12
CA GLN A 398 8.17 10.28 -3.33
C GLN A 398 6.93 10.10 -4.20
N ILE A 399 6.97 9.25 -5.25
CA ILE A 399 5.78 8.91 -6.05
C ILE A 399 4.70 8.32 -5.15
N CYS A 400 5.06 7.32 -4.34
CA CYS A 400 4.10 6.67 -3.44
C CYS A 400 3.47 7.66 -2.46
N LEU A 401 4.29 8.44 -1.76
CA LEU A 401 3.81 9.42 -0.77
C LEU A 401 3.00 10.55 -1.41
N SER A 402 3.45 11.06 -2.57
CA SER A 402 2.75 12.15 -3.24
C SER A 402 1.42 11.70 -3.84
N SER A 403 1.33 10.49 -4.38
CA SER A 403 0.07 9.93 -4.88
C SER A 403 -0.99 9.86 -3.78
N VAL A 404 -0.60 9.41 -2.58
CA VAL A 404 -1.50 9.36 -1.43
C VAL A 404 -1.85 10.76 -0.93
N ARG A 405 -0.86 11.63 -0.76
CA ARG A 405 -1.08 13.01 -0.31
C ARG A 405 -1.99 13.80 -1.26
N ASN A 406 -1.88 13.57 -2.56
CA ASN A 406 -2.72 14.25 -3.55
C ASN A 406 -4.17 13.75 -3.53
N ALA A 407 -4.42 12.58 -2.96
CA ALA A 407 -5.74 12.00 -2.82
C ALA A 407 -6.44 12.37 -1.48
N CYS A 408 -5.67 12.83 -0.47
CA CYS A 408 -6.20 13.41 0.76
C CYS A 408 -6.62 14.86 0.58
#